data_4b7b31c40c5fb5a22442628eb89fe192
#
_entry.id   4b7b31c40c5fb5a22442628eb89fe192
#
_cell.length_a   1.000
_cell.length_b   1.000
_cell.length_c   1.000
_cell.angle_alpha   90.00
_cell.angle_beta   90.00
_cell.angle_gamma   90.00
#
_symmetry.space_group_name_H-M   'P 1'
#
loop_
_entity.id
_entity.type
_entity.pdbx_description
1 polymer ?
#
loop_
_entity_poly.entity_id
_entity_poly.type
_entity_poly.pdbx_seq_one_letter_code
_entity_poly.pdbx_strand_id
1 'polypeptide(L)'
;WVAERYPQLVRRIVDGGHELASHGFAHRRASEQSPEAFFSDIQLAKIVLEDTCGTEVRGYRAPSFSIGESNVWAFECIERAGYLYSSSIYPIRHDHYGMPDAPRFAHQAADGLIEIPITTLRLFNRNLPSSGGGYFRLLPYALSRWMLRQVNATDGESAVFYFHPW
;
A
#
# COMPACT_ATOMS: atom_id res chain seq x y z
N TRP A 1 -4.89 6.57 -15.65
CA TRP A 1 -5.46 7.91 -15.89
C TRP A 1 -4.47 9.05 -15.65
N VAL A 2 -3.83 9.16 -14.46
CA VAL A 2 -2.88 10.24 -14.17
C VAL A 2 -1.67 10.18 -15.11
N ALA A 3 -1.10 9.00 -15.32
CA ALA A 3 0.05 8.82 -16.20
C ALA A 3 -0.25 9.18 -17.67
N GLU A 4 -1.44 8.80 -18.14
CA GLU A 4 -1.88 9.12 -19.50
C GLU A 4 -2.13 10.62 -19.69
N ARG A 5 -2.73 11.27 -18.71
CA ARG A 5 -3.11 12.68 -18.80
C ARG A 5 -1.99 13.65 -18.44
N TYR A 6 -1.12 13.24 -17.53
CA TYR A 6 -0.04 14.07 -17.00
C TYR A 6 1.31 13.33 -16.97
N PRO A 7 1.80 12.83 -18.13
CA PRO A 7 3.02 12.01 -18.17
C PRO A 7 4.25 12.76 -17.62
N GLN A 8 4.31 14.09 -17.79
CA GLN A 8 5.42 14.87 -17.27
C GLN A 8 5.45 14.88 -15.72
N LEU A 9 4.29 14.79 -15.06
CA LEU A 9 4.24 14.71 -13.60
C LEU A 9 4.86 13.40 -13.13
N VAL A 10 4.52 12.28 -13.79
CA VAL A 10 5.07 10.95 -13.45
C VAL A 10 6.59 10.92 -13.67
N ARG A 11 7.07 11.46 -14.79
CA ARG A 11 8.52 11.57 -15.07
C ARG A 11 9.24 12.41 -14.02
N ARG A 12 8.68 13.55 -13.63
CA ARG A 12 9.26 14.41 -12.58
C ARG A 12 9.39 13.71 -11.23
N ILE A 13 8.50 12.78 -10.89
CA ILE A 13 8.61 11.96 -9.68
C ILE A 13 9.86 11.08 -9.76
N VAL A 14 10.05 10.39 -10.89
CA VAL A 14 11.21 9.52 -11.12
C VAL A 14 12.50 10.34 -11.20
N ASP A 15 12.51 11.46 -11.95
CA ASP A 15 13.65 12.37 -12.07
C ASP A 15 14.06 12.97 -10.73
N GLY A 16 13.11 13.13 -9.81
CA GLY A 16 13.34 13.55 -8.43
C GLY A 16 13.95 12.47 -7.53
N GLY A 17 14.23 11.28 -8.07
CA GLY A 17 14.82 10.17 -7.31
C GLY A 17 13.81 9.41 -6.45
N HIS A 18 12.52 9.58 -6.70
CA HIS A 18 11.46 8.86 -5.98
C HIS A 18 11.09 7.56 -6.70
N GLU A 19 10.78 6.53 -5.93
CA GLU A 19 10.23 5.31 -6.48
C GLU A 19 8.79 5.52 -6.96
N LEU A 20 8.51 5.06 -8.18
CA LEU A 20 7.17 5.04 -8.73
C LEU A 20 6.52 3.68 -8.45
N ALA A 21 5.36 3.69 -7.82
CA ALA A 21 4.55 2.51 -7.56
C ALA A 21 3.13 2.66 -8.12
N SER A 22 2.48 1.53 -8.36
CA SER A 22 1.13 1.48 -8.94
C SER A 22 0.04 1.56 -7.86
N HIS A 23 -1.08 2.21 -8.21
CA HIS A 23 -2.29 2.25 -7.40
C HIS A 23 -3.53 1.75 -8.18
N GLY A 24 -3.30 0.87 -9.16
CA GLY A 24 -4.29 0.43 -10.14
C GLY A 24 -4.52 1.44 -11.25
N PHE A 25 -5.14 0.98 -12.34
CA PHE A 25 -5.42 1.83 -13.51
C PHE A 25 -6.72 2.63 -13.30
N ALA A 26 -7.81 1.95 -12.93
CA ALA A 26 -9.12 2.53 -12.75
C ALA A 26 -9.42 2.97 -11.31
N HIS A 27 -8.47 2.83 -10.38
CA HIS A 27 -8.63 3.13 -8.95
C HIS A 27 -9.83 2.39 -8.32
N ARG A 28 -10.12 1.15 -8.76
CA ARG A 28 -11.20 0.32 -8.22
C ARG A 28 -10.69 -0.51 -7.05
N ARG A 29 -11.55 -0.71 -6.07
CA ARG A 29 -11.25 -1.59 -4.93
C ARG A 29 -11.02 -3.03 -5.40
N ALA A 30 -10.01 -3.71 -4.87
CA ALA A 30 -9.77 -5.13 -5.15
C ALA A 30 -10.97 -6.00 -4.73
N SER A 31 -11.62 -5.66 -3.62
CA SER A 31 -12.80 -6.36 -3.09
C SER A 31 -14.06 -6.24 -3.97
N GLU A 32 -14.08 -5.35 -4.94
CA GLU A 32 -15.21 -5.11 -5.86
C GLU A 32 -14.97 -5.68 -7.27
N GLN A 33 -13.93 -6.49 -7.43
CA GLN A 33 -13.51 -7.03 -8.72
C GLN A 33 -13.39 -8.56 -8.67
N SER A 34 -13.56 -9.21 -9.84
CA SER A 34 -13.11 -10.59 -9.99
C SER A 34 -11.59 -10.66 -10.09
N PRO A 35 -10.96 -11.82 -9.81
CA PRO A 35 -9.52 -12.00 -9.98
C PRO A 35 -9.01 -11.60 -11.37
N GLU A 36 -9.75 -11.93 -12.43
CA GLU A 36 -9.37 -11.63 -13.81
C GLU A 36 -9.45 -10.13 -14.10
N ALA A 37 -10.52 -9.47 -13.64
CA ALA A 37 -10.68 -8.03 -13.80
C ALA A 37 -9.61 -7.25 -13.02
N PHE A 38 -9.32 -7.68 -11.79
CA PHE A 38 -8.27 -7.11 -10.97
C PHE A 38 -6.89 -7.29 -11.61
N PHE A 39 -6.57 -8.51 -12.06
CA PHE A 39 -5.30 -8.78 -12.75
C PHE A 39 -5.12 -7.86 -13.98
N SER A 40 -6.16 -7.77 -14.83
CA SER A 40 -6.12 -6.91 -16.02
C SER A 40 -5.90 -5.44 -15.70
N ASP A 41 -6.56 -4.93 -14.63
CA ASP A 41 -6.44 -3.53 -14.19
C ASP A 41 -5.03 -3.21 -13.70
N ILE A 42 -4.45 -4.06 -12.85
CA ILE A 42 -3.12 -3.82 -12.28
C ILE A 42 -2.00 -4.04 -13.30
N GLN A 43 -2.17 -4.99 -14.23
CA GLN A 43 -1.22 -5.22 -15.31
C GLN A 43 -1.20 -4.03 -16.29
N LEU A 44 -2.36 -3.52 -16.68
CA LEU A 44 -2.46 -2.33 -17.50
C LEU A 44 -1.83 -1.11 -16.81
N ALA A 45 -2.08 -0.95 -15.51
CA ALA A 45 -1.47 0.12 -14.73
C ALA A 45 0.06 0.07 -14.77
N LYS A 46 0.64 -1.12 -14.60
CA LYS A 46 2.09 -1.34 -14.65
C LYS A 46 2.66 -0.94 -16.01
N ILE A 47 2.08 -1.48 -17.10
CA ILE A 47 2.52 -1.19 -18.48
C ILE A 47 2.49 0.32 -18.75
N VAL A 48 1.37 0.99 -18.45
CA VAL A 48 1.24 2.43 -18.72
C VAL A 48 2.24 3.27 -17.93
N LEU A 49 2.52 2.89 -16.69
CA LEU A 49 3.50 3.60 -15.86
C LEU A 49 4.93 3.39 -16.38
N GLU A 50 5.29 2.16 -16.72
CA GLU A 50 6.62 1.80 -17.24
C GLU A 50 6.87 2.45 -18.61
N ASP A 51 5.89 2.43 -19.51
CA ASP A 51 5.96 3.12 -20.80
C ASP A 51 6.09 4.64 -20.64
N THR A 52 5.48 5.21 -19.61
CA THR A 52 5.53 6.65 -19.35
C THR A 52 6.89 7.11 -18.86
N CYS A 53 7.53 6.37 -17.97
CA CYS A 53 8.74 6.81 -17.27
C CYS A 53 10.02 6.05 -17.64
N GLY A 54 9.91 4.93 -18.37
CA GLY A 54 11.07 4.12 -18.76
C GLY A 54 11.77 3.40 -17.61
N THR A 55 11.09 3.26 -16.46
CA THR A 55 11.61 2.58 -15.28
C THR A 55 10.67 1.46 -14.82
N GLU A 56 11.23 0.42 -14.24
CA GLU A 56 10.47 -0.69 -13.68
C GLU A 56 9.58 -0.23 -12.52
N VAL A 57 8.31 -0.64 -12.53
CA VAL A 57 7.34 -0.41 -11.45
C VAL A 57 7.22 -1.65 -10.60
N ARG A 58 7.84 -1.65 -9.43
CA ARG A 58 7.99 -2.82 -8.55
C ARG A 58 6.89 -2.93 -7.50
N GLY A 59 6.31 -1.81 -7.09
CA GLY A 59 5.37 -1.72 -5.98
C GLY A 59 3.94 -1.53 -6.41
N TYR A 60 3.03 -2.12 -5.62
CA TYR A 60 1.59 -1.92 -5.76
C TYR A 60 0.94 -1.57 -4.41
N ARG A 61 -0.08 -0.73 -4.45
CA ARG A 61 -0.97 -0.51 -3.31
C ARG A 61 -2.42 -0.53 -3.77
N ALA A 62 -3.24 -1.36 -3.12
CA ALA A 62 -4.67 -1.42 -3.44
C ALA A 62 -5.40 -0.14 -3.02
N PRO A 63 -6.28 0.42 -3.87
CA PRO A 63 -7.16 1.52 -3.49
C PRO A 63 -7.93 1.20 -2.22
N SER A 64 -7.94 2.15 -1.27
CA SER A 64 -8.64 2.05 0.01
C SER A 64 -8.22 0.86 0.88
N PHE A 65 -7.00 0.34 0.74
CA PHE A 65 -6.54 -0.87 1.46
C PHE A 65 -7.53 -2.02 1.36
N SER A 66 -8.06 -2.25 0.15
CA SER A 66 -9.18 -3.15 -0.10
C SER A 66 -8.80 -4.62 -0.28
N ILE A 67 -7.60 -5.01 0.15
CA ILE A 67 -7.23 -6.42 0.30
C ILE A 67 -7.45 -6.82 1.75
N GLY A 68 -8.20 -7.90 1.95
CA GLY A 68 -8.55 -8.44 3.24
C GLY A 68 -8.75 -9.96 3.16
N GLU A 69 -9.26 -10.57 4.23
CA GLU A 69 -9.40 -12.02 4.34
C GLU A 69 -10.22 -12.67 3.22
N SER A 70 -11.22 -11.95 2.70
CA SER A 70 -12.12 -12.47 1.66
C SER A 70 -11.53 -12.46 0.25
N ASN A 71 -10.43 -11.75 0.03
CA ASN A 71 -9.84 -11.58 -1.30
C ASN A 71 -8.30 -11.65 -1.29
N VAL A 72 -7.74 -12.52 -0.47
CA VAL A 72 -6.29 -12.81 -0.42
C VAL A 72 -5.72 -13.31 -1.76
N TRP A 73 -6.57 -13.84 -2.64
CA TRP A 73 -6.22 -14.16 -4.02
C TRP A 73 -5.60 -12.99 -4.80
N ALA A 74 -5.84 -11.76 -4.34
CA ALA A 74 -5.27 -10.57 -4.95
C ALA A 74 -3.73 -10.56 -4.93
N PHE A 75 -3.11 -11.18 -3.93
CA PHE A 75 -1.64 -11.28 -3.86
C PHE A 75 -1.06 -12.12 -4.98
N GLU A 76 -1.69 -13.23 -5.33
CA GLU A 76 -1.29 -14.05 -6.49
C GLU A 76 -1.42 -13.27 -7.81
N CYS A 77 -2.47 -12.45 -7.93
CA CYS A 77 -2.63 -11.58 -9.09
C CYS A 77 -1.54 -10.50 -9.17
N ILE A 78 -1.16 -9.90 -8.04
CA ILE A 78 -0.13 -8.87 -7.95
C ILE A 78 1.24 -9.47 -8.34
N GLU A 79 1.57 -10.64 -7.80
CA GLU A 79 2.78 -11.37 -8.14
C GLU A 79 2.85 -11.72 -9.63
N ARG A 80 1.79 -12.34 -10.18
CA ARG A 80 1.68 -12.69 -11.59
C ARG A 80 1.76 -11.48 -12.54
N ALA A 81 1.33 -10.32 -12.09
CA ALA A 81 1.49 -9.06 -12.83
C ALA A 81 2.93 -8.53 -12.80
N GLY A 82 3.85 -9.19 -12.08
CA GLY A 82 5.27 -8.87 -12.01
C GLY A 82 5.61 -7.74 -11.03
N TYR A 83 4.79 -7.52 -10.01
CA TYR A 83 5.17 -6.68 -8.88
C TYR A 83 6.00 -7.47 -7.86
N LEU A 84 6.96 -6.81 -7.23
CA LEU A 84 7.84 -7.43 -6.24
C LEU A 84 7.35 -7.23 -4.80
N TYR A 85 6.60 -6.15 -4.57
CA TYR A 85 5.99 -5.91 -3.27
C TYR A 85 4.61 -5.25 -3.39
N SER A 86 3.83 -5.45 -2.36
CA SER A 86 2.56 -4.77 -2.11
C SER A 86 2.62 -4.01 -0.79
N SER A 87 1.83 -2.96 -0.65
CA SER A 87 1.61 -2.26 0.62
C SER A 87 0.11 -1.96 0.74
N SER A 88 -0.68 -3.02 0.80
CA SER A 88 -2.14 -3.00 0.66
C SER A 88 -2.89 -3.39 1.93
N ILE A 89 -2.18 -3.93 2.93
CA ILE A 89 -2.77 -4.33 4.20
C ILE A 89 -2.63 -3.22 5.25
N TYR A 90 -3.70 -2.96 5.94
CA TYR A 90 -3.67 -2.17 7.17
C TYR A 90 -4.12 -3.08 8.33
N PRO A 91 -3.22 -3.48 9.25
CA PRO A 91 -3.51 -4.46 10.29
C PRO A 91 -4.33 -3.86 11.45
N ILE A 92 -5.51 -3.33 11.16
CA ILE A 92 -6.46 -2.76 12.14
C ILE A 92 -7.86 -3.28 11.89
N ARG A 93 -8.73 -3.11 12.88
CA ARG A 93 -10.18 -3.28 12.70
C ARG A 93 -10.76 -1.95 12.23
N HIS A 94 -11.40 -1.97 11.06
CA HIS A 94 -12.10 -0.82 10.49
C HIS A 94 -13.32 -1.29 9.69
N ASP A 95 -14.38 -0.48 9.61
CA ASP A 95 -15.66 -0.89 8.99
C ASP A 95 -15.58 -1.09 7.47
N HIS A 96 -14.63 -0.44 6.81
CA HIS A 96 -14.51 -0.44 5.34
C HIS A 96 -13.25 -1.10 4.80
N TYR A 97 -12.28 -1.42 5.65
CA TYR A 97 -11.01 -2.05 5.29
C TYR A 97 -10.32 -2.58 6.55
N GLY A 98 -9.18 -3.19 6.36
CA GLY A 98 -8.35 -3.67 7.46
C GLY A 98 -8.37 -5.19 7.59
N MET A 99 -7.27 -5.67 8.12
CA MET A 99 -7.01 -7.09 8.38
C MET A 99 -6.30 -7.20 9.72
N PRO A 100 -7.06 -7.15 10.85
CA PRO A 100 -6.50 -6.98 12.21
C PRO A 100 -5.52 -8.07 12.63
N ASP A 101 -5.70 -9.28 12.10
CA ASP A 101 -4.88 -10.45 12.44
C ASP A 101 -3.71 -10.67 11.47
N ALA A 102 -3.57 -9.80 10.45
CA ALA A 102 -2.42 -9.83 9.55
C ALA A 102 -1.11 -9.50 10.29
N PRO A 103 0.04 -10.01 9.81
CA PRO A 103 1.35 -9.57 10.29
C PRO A 103 1.48 -8.05 10.22
N ARG A 104 2.14 -7.46 11.23
CA ARG A 104 2.29 -6.00 11.34
C ARG A 104 3.42 -5.44 10.50
N PHE A 105 4.37 -6.28 10.12
CA PHE A 105 5.61 -5.90 9.42
C PHE A 105 5.75 -6.65 8.12
N ALA A 106 6.78 -6.31 7.34
CA ALA A 106 7.04 -6.92 6.06
C ALA A 106 7.09 -8.45 6.17
N HIS A 107 6.37 -9.12 5.28
CA HIS A 107 6.26 -10.57 5.26
C HIS A 107 5.98 -11.07 3.84
N GLN A 108 6.24 -12.33 3.61
CA GLN A 108 5.91 -12.97 2.34
C GLN A 108 4.40 -13.21 2.24
N ALA A 109 3.76 -12.61 1.23
CA ALA A 109 2.31 -12.72 1.00
C ALA A 109 1.96 -13.72 -0.10
N ALA A 110 2.86 -13.90 -1.07
CA ALA A 110 2.81 -14.94 -2.10
C ALA A 110 4.24 -15.35 -2.46
N ASP A 111 4.41 -16.35 -3.31
CA ASP A 111 5.74 -16.80 -3.72
C ASP A 111 6.43 -15.70 -4.55
N GLY A 112 7.46 -15.08 -3.99
CA GLY A 112 8.15 -13.92 -4.60
C GLY A 112 7.53 -12.55 -4.36
N LEU A 113 6.41 -12.43 -3.62
CA LEU A 113 5.78 -11.15 -3.29
C LEU A 113 5.91 -10.84 -1.79
N ILE A 114 6.42 -9.66 -1.47
CA ILE A 114 6.47 -9.13 -0.11
C ILE A 114 5.30 -8.18 0.12
N GLU A 115 4.53 -8.39 1.17
CA GLU A 115 3.61 -7.38 1.68
C GLU A 115 4.30 -6.52 2.74
N ILE A 116 4.15 -5.21 2.62
CA ILE A 116 4.68 -4.19 3.53
C ILE A 116 3.49 -3.45 4.14
N PRO A 117 2.95 -3.92 5.28
CA PRO A 117 1.74 -3.34 5.86
C PRO A 117 1.94 -1.92 6.38
N ILE A 118 0.84 -1.19 6.46
CA ILE A 118 0.82 0.13 7.08
C ILE A 118 1.06 0.00 8.59
N THR A 119 1.94 0.84 9.11
CA THR A 119 2.40 0.74 10.49
C THR A 119 1.27 0.95 11.51
N THR A 120 1.24 0.05 12.47
CA THR A 120 0.36 0.09 13.64
C THR A 120 1.18 -0.01 14.92
N LEU A 121 0.74 0.64 15.99
CA LEU A 121 1.26 0.44 17.33
C LEU A 121 0.46 -0.68 18.01
N ARG A 122 1.13 -1.71 18.51
CA ARG A 122 0.48 -2.75 19.34
C ARG A 122 0.46 -2.30 20.79
N LEU A 123 -0.75 -2.13 21.32
CA LEU A 123 -0.98 -1.75 22.72
C LEU A 123 -2.15 -2.56 23.28
N PHE A 124 -2.01 -3.12 24.48
CA PHE A 124 -3.04 -3.95 25.13
C PHE A 124 -3.61 -5.04 24.20
N ASN A 125 -2.74 -5.71 23.47
CA ASN A 125 -3.08 -6.77 22.50
C ASN A 125 -3.97 -6.30 21.32
N ARG A 126 -3.99 -4.98 21.04
CA ARG A 126 -4.72 -4.39 19.91
C ARG A 126 -3.77 -3.59 19.02
N ASN A 127 -4.01 -3.63 17.73
CA ASN A 127 -3.29 -2.80 16.78
C ASN A 127 -4.01 -1.45 16.66
N LEU A 128 -3.31 -0.38 17.05
CA LEU A 128 -3.79 0.99 16.95
C LEU A 128 -3.22 1.64 15.68
N PRO A 129 -4.02 2.40 14.91
CA PRO A 129 -3.53 3.11 13.75
C PRO A 129 -2.54 4.20 14.19
N SER A 130 -1.28 4.05 13.81
CA SER A 130 -0.19 5.00 14.14
C SER A 130 0.38 5.70 12.93
N SER A 131 -0.13 5.38 11.75
CA SER A 131 0.30 5.88 10.45
C SER A 131 -0.90 6.25 9.60
N GLY A 132 -0.69 7.14 8.65
CA GLY A 132 -1.71 7.61 7.72
C GLY A 132 -2.18 9.04 7.98
N GLY A 133 -2.35 9.79 6.88
CA GLY A 133 -2.65 11.20 6.91
C GLY A 133 -3.93 11.57 7.68
N GLY A 134 -4.95 10.71 7.67
CA GLY A 134 -6.19 10.92 8.42
C GLY A 134 -5.94 10.93 9.93
N TYR A 135 -5.32 9.88 10.44
CA TYR A 135 -4.98 9.78 11.88
C TYR A 135 -3.97 10.84 12.30
N PHE A 136 -2.99 11.14 11.44
CA PHE A 136 -2.00 12.18 11.73
C PHE A 136 -2.62 13.57 11.86
N ARG A 137 -3.67 13.88 11.11
CA ARG A 137 -4.42 15.14 11.22
C ARG A 137 -5.34 15.18 12.45
N LEU A 138 -5.87 14.02 12.85
CA LEU A 138 -6.81 13.89 13.95
C LEU A 138 -6.12 13.89 15.32
N LEU A 139 -4.94 13.28 15.40
CA LEU A 139 -4.20 13.11 16.65
C LEU A 139 -3.21 14.29 16.88
N PRO A 140 -2.98 14.68 18.14
CA PRO A 140 -1.89 15.61 18.45
C PRO A 140 -0.54 15.08 17.94
N TYR A 141 0.27 15.95 17.33
CA TYR A 141 1.57 15.57 16.77
C TYR A 141 2.47 14.82 17.77
N ALA A 142 2.48 15.26 19.04
CA ALA A 142 3.28 14.60 20.07
C ALA A 142 2.88 13.13 20.27
N LEU A 143 1.57 12.81 20.16
CA LEU A 143 1.07 11.45 20.26
C LEU A 143 1.46 10.62 19.03
N SER A 144 1.26 11.14 17.82
CA SER A 144 1.68 10.45 16.58
C SER A 144 3.18 10.17 16.58
N ARG A 145 3.99 11.14 16.96
CA ARG A 145 5.43 10.98 17.09
C ARG A 145 5.81 9.93 18.15
N TRP A 146 5.14 9.94 19.30
CA TRP A 146 5.36 8.93 20.33
C TRP A 146 5.02 7.53 19.82
N MET A 147 3.86 7.35 19.17
CA MET A 147 3.44 6.04 18.62
C MET A 147 4.46 5.47 17.65
N LEU A 148 4.95 6.26 16.70
CA LEU A 148 5.96 5.81 15.74
C LEU A 148 7.30 5.48 16.42
N ARG A 149 7.71 6.28 17.42
CA ARG A 149 8.91 5.97 18.20
C ARG A 149 8.79 4.69 19.01
N GLN A 150 7.58 4.38 19.54
CA GLN A 150 7.36 3.11 20.22
C GLN A 150 7.53 1.92 19.27
N VAL A 151 7.00 1.99 18.05
CA VAL A 151 7.22 0.95 17.04
C VAL A 151 8.72 0.74 16.79
N ASN A 152 9.46 1.82 16.51
CA ASN A 152 10.91 1.69 16.27
C ASN A 152 11.66 1.15 17.50
N ALA A 153 11.31 1.59 18.71
CA ALA A 153 12.03 1.20 19.92
C ALA A 153 11.67 -0.19 20.44
N THR A 154 10.40 -0.60 20.32
CA THR A 154 9.91 -1.84 20.90
C THR A 154 9.95 -3.00 19.91
N ASP A 155 9.57 -2.74 18.68
CA ASP A 155 9.52 -3.76 17.62
C ASP A 155 10.84 -3.83 16.82
N GLY A 156 11.69 -2.80 16.88
CA GLY A 156 12.94 -2.71 16.11
C GLY A 156 12.73 -2.47 14.61
N GLU A 157 11.52 -2.09 14.20
CA GLU A 157 11.09 -2.03 12.81
C GLU A 157 10.93 -0.59 12.32
N SER A 158 11.11 -0.42 11.01
CA SER A 158 10.85 0.86 10.33
C SER A 158 9.36 1.13 10.19
N ALA A 159 8.97 2.39 10.33
CA ALA A 159 7.58 2.79 10.14
C ALA A 159 7.27 3.09 8.68
N VAL A 160 6.16 2.53 8.19
CA VAL A 160 5.56 2.84 6.90
C VAL A 160 4.44 3.84 7.12
N PHE A 161 4.63 5.05 6.63
CA PHE A 161 3.66 6.15 6.74
C PHE A 161 3.12 6.52 5.36
N TYR A 162 1.81 6.74 5.26
CA TYR A 162 1.19 7.22 4.02
C TYR A 162 0.37 8.48 4.25
N PHE A 163 0.25 9.30 3.22
CA PHE A 163 -0.63 10.46 3.20
C PHE A 163 -1.07 10.76 1.77
N HIS A 164 -2.10 11.58 1.65
CA HIS A 164 -2.56 12.13 0.38
C HIS A 164 -2.16 13.59 0.30
N PRO A 165 -1.77 14.11 -0.85
CA PRO A 165 -1.28 15.49 -1.02
C PRO A 165 -2.38 16.56 -1.04
N TRP A 166 -3.66 16.18 -0.94
CA TRP A 166 -4.83 17.09 -0.88
C TRP A 166 -5.44 17.24 0.48
#